data_3dda3aca01ca8253d8221e3b0c7eb25e
#
_entry.id   3dda3aca01ca8253d8221e3b0c7eb25e
#
_cell.length_a   1.000
_cell.length_b   1.000
_cell.length_c   1.000
_cell.angle_alpha   90.00
_cell.angle_beta   90.00
_cell.angle_gamma   90.00
#
_symmetry.space_group_name_H-M   'P 1'
#
loop_
_entity.id
_entity.type
_entity.pdbx_description
1 polymer ?
#
loop_
_entity_poly.entity_id
_entity_poly.type
_entity_poly.pdbx_seq_one_letter_code
_entity_poly.pdbx_strand_id
1 'polypeptide(L)'
;SQLFHEINSCTGGISCALQVFSNEKKENGCVCMFSVQAKYLYSQQSFVFKIISEILLNSRLEAKKRLYEILSSQKMQLQSALTVSGHMTAAQRALSYVSAVSGWQERISGISYYRLIEDLESHFDEKKEALICKLQRLIKLIFRPENLTVSLTADGQGCSGLEKEVKKLKEVLYTESLQKGNFRWIADQKNEGFKTSGQVQYVAVAGAFRK
;
A
#
# COMPACT_ATOMS: atom_id res chain seq x y z
N SER A 1 -5.09 -8.68 20.39
CA SER A 1 -6.02 -9.70 19.87
C SER A 1 -5.33 -11.04 19.81
N GLN A 2 -6.06 -12.14 19.87
CA GLN A 2 -5.53 -13.50 19.79
C GLN A 2 -4.67 -13.70 18.53
N LEU A 3 -5.14 -13.24 17.37
CA LEU A 3 -4.41 -13.29 16.12
C LEU A 3 -3.02 -12.63 16.20
N PHE A 4 -2.91 -11.49 16.87
CA PHE A 4 -1.62 -10.79 17.04
C PHE A 4 -0.64 -11.62 17.90
N HIS A 5 -1.12 -12.29 18.93
CA HIS A 5 -0.29 -13.20 19.73
C HIS A 5 0.18 -14.42 18.92
N GLU A 6 -0.70 -15.01 18.12
CA GLU A 6 -0.35 -16.14 17.25
C GLU A 6 0.69 -15.76 16.20
N ILE A 7 0.54 -14.60 15.56
CA ILE A 7 1.53 -14.08 14.59
C ILE A 7 2.89 -13.91 15.28
N ASN A 8 2.95 -13.23 16.42
CA ASN A 8 4.21 -12.98 17.12
C ASN A 8 4.87 -14.25 17.68
N SER A 9 4.09 -15.27 18.04
CA SER A 9 4.62 -16.53 18.57
C SER A 9 5.16 -17.46 17.47
N CYS A 10 4.58 -17.41 16.27
CA CYS A 10 4.89 -18.35 15.19
C CYS A 10 5.71 -17.72 14.05
N THR A 11 5.92 -16.41 14.09
CA THR A 11 6.63 -15.69 13.02
C THR A 11 7.57 -14.64 13.58
N GLY A 12 8.54 -14.22 12.77
CA GLY A 12 9.36 -13.02 13.02
C GLY A 12 8.66 -11.71 12.59
N GLY A 13 7.33 -11.74 12.42
CA GLY A 13 6.48 -10.64 12.02
C GLY A 13 5.93 -10.75 10.60
N ILE A 14 4.75 -10.19 10.41
CA ILE A 14 4.10 -9.99 9.11
C ILE A 14 3.89 -8.50 8.91
N SER A 15 4.29 -7.98 7.76
CA SER A 15 4.12 -6.58 7.39
C SER A 15 3.52 -6.44 6.00
N CYS A 16 2.78 -5.35 5.78
CA CYS A 16 2.20 -5.02 4.49
C CYS A 16 2.67 -3.63 4.05
N ALA A 17 2.90 -3.46 2.75
CA ALA A 17 3.28 -2.18 2.18
C ALA A 17 2.75 -2.02 0.74
N LEU A 18 2.48 -0.77 0.36
CA LEU A 18 2.31 -0.39 -1.04
C LEU A 18 3.68 0.01 -1.60
N GLN A 19 4.04 -0.53 -2.74
CA GLN A 19 5.32 -0.28 -3.42
C GLN A 19 5.06 0.11 -4.87
N VAL A 20 5.88 1.02 -5.38
CA VAL A 20 5.82 1.47 -6.77
C VAL A 20 7.17 1.25 -7.40
N PHE A 21 7.21 0.50 -8.48
CA PHE A 21 8.41 0.19 -9.25
C PHE A 21 8.34 0.85 -10.62
N SER A 22 9.49 1.30 -11.13
CA SER A 22 9.62 1.70 -12.53
C SER A 22 9.50 0.48 -13.45
N ASN A 23 8.86 0.68 -14.59
CA ASN A 23 8.85 -0.33 -15.65
C ASN A 23 9.77 0.16 -16.78
N GLU A 24 10.98 -0.38 -16.83
CA GLU A 24 12.00 0.01 -17.81
C GLU A 24 11.59 -0.25 -19.28
N LYS A 25 10.64 -1.16 -19.50
CA LYS A 25 10.14 -1.50 -20.85
C LYS A 25 9.13 -0.49 -21.41
N LYS A 26 8.63 0.43 -20.57
CA LYS A 26 7.64 1.41 -20.97
C LYS A 26 8.04 2.79 -20.46
N GLU A 27 8.16 3.75 -21.36
CA GLU A 27 8.39 5.15 -20.99
C GLU A 27 7.30 5.63 -20.01
N ASN A 28 7.72 6.15 -18.85
CA ASN A 28 6.84 6.53 -17.74
C ASN A 28 5.95 5.38 -17.21
N GLY A 29 6.33 4.13 -17.50
CA GLY A 29 5.63 2.96 -16.97
C GLY A 29 5.97 2.74 -15.49
N CYS A 30 4.96 2.39 -14.72
CA CYS A 30 5.15 1.95 -13.34
C CYS A 30 4.27 0.74 -13.02
N VAL A 31 4.69 0.00 -12.01
CA VAL A 31 3.94 -1.12 -11.44
C VAL A 31 3.71 -0.84 -9.97
N CYS A 32 2.45 -0.76 -9.57
CA CYS A 32 2.07 -0.64 -8.16
C CYS A 32 1.79 -2.03 -7.61
N MET A 33 2.41 -2.37 -6.49
CA MET A 33 2.24 -3.66 -5.82
C MET A 33 1.80 -3.47 -4.37
N PHE A 34 0.87 -4.30 -3.94
CA PHE A 34 0.60 -4.53 -2.54
C PHE A 34 1.45 -5.72 -2.10
N SER A 35 2.44 -5.48 -1.26
CA SER A 35 3.35 -6.52 -0.77
C SER A 35 2.99 -6.95 0.64
N VAL A 36 3.02 -8.26 0.87
CA VAL A 36 2.96 -8.87 2.19
C VAL A 36 4.28 -9.57 2.43
N GLN A 37 4.97 -9.20 3.49
CA GLN A 37 6.27 -9.77 3.85
C GLN A 37 6.15 -10.48 5.19
N ALA A 38 6.71 -11.68 5.28
CA ALA A 38 6.73 -12.45 6.51
C ALA A 38 8.12 -13.08 6.72
N LYS A 39 8.59 -13.11 7.97
CA LYS A 39 9.75 -13.89 8.39
C LYS A 39 9.26 -15.07 9.22
N TYR A 40 9.73 -16.28 8.88
CA TYR A 40 9.28 -17.47 9.60
C TYR A 40 10.28 -18.61 9.50
N LEU A 41 10.21 -19.53 10.44
CA LEU A 41 10.90 -20.82 10.35
C LEU A 41 10.16 -21.72 9.35
N TYR A 42 10.86 -22.53 8.58
CA TYR A 42 10.25 -23.40 7.56
C TYR A 42 9.19 -24.34 8.14
N SER A 43 9.31 -24.76 9.41
CA SER A 43 8.26 -25.51 10.11
C SER A 43 6.94 -24.75 10.27
N GLN A 44 6.95 -23.43 10.15
CA GLN A 44 5.77 -22.55 10.27
C GLN A 44 5.25 -22.07 8.91
N GLN A 45 5.80 -22.54 7.80
CA GLN A 45 5.42 -22.10 6.46
C GLN A 45 3.92 -22.22 6.20
N SER A 46 3.34 -23.36 6.46
CA SER A 46 1.89 -23.58 6.25
C SER A 46 1.02 -22.67 7.11
N PHE A 47 1.44 -22.42 8.36
CA PHE A 47 0.77 -21.47 9.24
C PHE A 47 0.79 -20.04 8.67
N VAL A 48 1.94 -19.58 8.17
CA VAL A 48 2.10 -18.22 7.62
C VAL A 48 1.21 -18.02 6.40
N PHE A 49 1.18 -18.97 5.46
CA PHE A 49 0.30 -18.89 4.29
C PHE A 49 -1.18 -18.89 4.68
N LYS A 50 -1.58 -19.67 5.68
CA LYS A 50 -2.93 -19.67 6.23
C LYS A 50 -3.30 -18.30 6.83
N ILE A 51 -2.42 -17.71 7.64
CA ILE A 51 -2.67 -16.39 8.26
C ILE A 51 -2.72 -15.29 7.20
N ILE A 52 -1.83 -15.32 6.20
CA ILE A 52 -1.88 -14.37 5.09
C ILE A 52 -3.22 -14.48 4.36
N SER A 53 -3.68 -15.69 4.03
CA SER A 53 -4.99 -15.90 3.40
C SER A 53 -6.13 -15.33 4.26
N GLU A 54 -6.11 -15.58 5.57
CA GLU A 54 -7.11 -15.07 6.51
C GLU A 54 -7.14 -13.55 6.54
N ILE A 55 -5.97 -12.90 6.60
CA ILE A 55 -5.86 -11.43 6.60
C ILE A 55 -6.39 -10.84 5.28
N LEU A 56 -6.02 -11.43 4.14
CA LEU A 56 -6.37 -10.88 2.82
C LEU A 56 -7.86 -11.04 2.49
N LEU A 57 -8.50 -12.14 2.93
CA LEU A 57 -9.84 -12.51 2.49
C LEU A 57 -10.91 -12.25 3.55
N ASN A 58 -10.58 -12.37 4.84
CA ASN A 58 -11.54 -12.36 5.94
C ASN A 58 -11.43 -11.13 6.86
N SER A 59 -10.65 -10.11 6.45
CA SER A 59 -10.58 -8.86 7.21
C SER A 59 -11.93 -8.15 7.29
N ARG A 60 -12.35 -7.79 8.51
CA ARG A 60 -13.65 -7.13 8.77
C ARG A 60 -13.59 -5.64 8.40
N LEU A 61 -13.78 -5.33 7.13
CA LEU A 61 -13.80 -3.93 6.64
C LEU A 61 -14.99 -3.13 7.14
N GLU A 62 -16.05 -3.81 7.59
CA GLU A 62 -17.32 -3.21 8.05
C GLU A 62 -17.27 -2.73 9.50
N ALA A 63 -16.16 -2.95 10.21
CA ALA A 63 -15.96 -2.49 11.58
C ALA A 63 -15.75 -0.97 11.62
N LYS A 64 -16.83 -0.20 11.44
CA LYS A 64 -16.83 1.28 11.27
C LYS A 64 -16.03 2.00 12.35
N LYS A 65 -16.22 1.64 13.63
CA LYS A 65 -15.46 2.22 14.74
C LYS A 65 -13.95 2.02 14.54
N ARG A 66 -13.54 0.79 14.20
CA ARG A 66 -12.13 0.47 13.98
C ARG A 66 -11.56 1.18 12.76
N LEU A 67 -12.36 1.29 11.68
CA LEU A 67 -11.97 2.01 10.48
C LEU A 67 -11.71 3.50 10.79
N TYR A 68 -12.57 4.14 11.57
CA TYR A 68 -12.38 5.51 12.03
C TYR A 68 -11.10 5.68 12.87
N GLU A 69 -10.87 4.78 13.83
CA GLU A 69 -9.64 4.79 14.66
C GLU A 69 -8.37 4.70 13.80
N ILE A 70 -8.40 3.85 12.75
CA ILE A 70 -7.28 3.72 11.80
C ILE A 70 -7.08 5.02 11.02
N LEU A 71 -8.14 5.63 10.50
CA LEU A 71 -8.06 6.90 9.77
C LEU A 71 -7.50 8.03 10.64
N SER A 72 -7.98 8.17 11.86
CA SER A 72 -7.51 9.18 12.80
C SER A 72 -6.04 8.98 13.19
N SER A 73 -5.63 7.73 13.44
CA SER A 73 -4.24 7.40 13.72
C SER A 73 -3.34 7.70 12.52
N GLN A 74 -3.76 7.33 11.30
CA GLN A 74 -3.03 7.62 10.07
C GLN A 74 -2.91 9.12 9.81
N LYS A 75 -3.98 9.89 10.01
CA LYS A 75 -3.95 11.35 9.88
C LYS A 75 -2.88 11.97 10.77
N MET A 76 -2.87 11.61 12.07
CA MET A 76 -1.89 12.13 13.02
C MET A 76 -0.45 11.76 12.64
N GLN A 77 -0.20 10.52 12.21
CA GLN A 77 1.11 10.07 11.78
C GLN A 77 1.60 10.82 10.54
N LEU A 78 0.74 10.98 9.53
CA LEU A 78 1.05 11.71 8.31
C LEU A 78 1.30 13.19 8.60
N GLN A 79 0.48 13.83 9.41
CA GLN A 79 0.65 15.23 9.81
C GLN A 79 1.99 15.47 10.50
N SER A 80 2.36 14.58 11.43
CA SER A 80 3.65 14.63 12.10
C SER A 80 4.81 14.44 11.11
N ALA A 81 4.73 13.45 10.23
CA ALA A 81 5.76 13.17 9.23
C ALA A 81 5.95 14.33 8.24
N LEU A 82 4.87 14.93 7.76
CA LEU A 82 4.91 16.09 6.86
C LEU A 82 5.58 17.30 7.51
N THR A 83 5.37 17.49 8.83
CA THR A 83 5.97 18.60 9.57
C THR A 83 7.45 18.35 9.88
N VAL A 84 7.79 17.16 10.37
CA VAL A 84 9.17 16.80 10.77
C VAL A 84 10.10 16.68 9.56
N SER A 85 9.60 16.16 8.44
CA SER A 85 10.36 15.91 7.22
C SER A 85 9.94 16.81 6.06
N GLY A 86 9.66 18.10 6.32
CA GLY A 86 9.13 19.02 5.32
C GLY A 86 9.99 19.14 4.03
N HIS A 87 11.32 19.05 4.15
CA HIS A 87 12.23 19.04 3.00
C HIS A 87 12.00 17.81 2.10
N MET A 88 11.82 16.62 2.68
CA MET A 88 11.52 15.40 1.92
C MET A 88 10.13 15.48 1.27
N THR A 89 9.16 16.02 1.98
CA THR A 89 7.80 16.25 1.49
C THR A 89 7.81 17.19 0.28
N ALA A 90 8.54 18.30 0.36
CA ALA A 90 8.69 19.25 -0.74
C ALA A 90 9.37 18.60 -1.95
N ALA A 91 10.45 17.84 -1.73
CA ALA A 91 11.16 17.13 -2.79
C ALA A 91 10.27 16.06 -3.45
N GLN A 92 9.57 15.24 -2.67
CA GLN A 92 8.64 14.22 -3.19
C GLN A 92 7.52 14.87 -4.01
N ARG A 93 6.97 15.98 -3.53
CA ARG A 93 5.94 16.72 -4.26
C ARG A 93 6.45 17.27 -5.58
N ALA A 94 7.63 17.89 -5.62
CA ALA A 94 8.24 18.39 -6.84
C ALA A 94 8.54 17.26 -7.84
N LEU A 95 9.08 16.11 -7.38
CA LEU A 95 9.34 14.94 -8.21
C LEU A 95 8.04 14.33 -8.79
N SER A 96 6.93 14.46 -8.10
CA SER A 96 5.64 13.92 -8.55
C SER A 96 5.15 14.56 -9.86
N TYR A 97 5.65 15.73 -10.23
CA TYR A 97 5.29 16.41 -11.47
C TYR A 97 6.08 15.94 -12.69
N VAL A 98 7.21 15.27 -12.47
CA VAL A 98 8.13 14.88 -13.55
C VAL A 98 8.32 13.38 -13.71
N SER A 99 7.84 12.58 -12.74
CA SER A 99 8.01 11.12 -12.72
C SER A 99 6.72 10.40 -12.35
N ALA A 100 6.32 9.41 -13.15
CA ALA A 100 5.16 8.58 -12.86
C ALA A 100 5.30 7.80 -11.54
N VAL A 101 6.48 7.25 -11.26
CA VAL A 101 6.79 6.55 -10.01
C VAL A 101 6.61 7.48 -8.82
N SER A 102 7.22 8.67 -8.88
CA SER A 102 7.11 9.67 -7.81
C SER A 102 5.68 10.21 -7.67
N GLY A 103 4.94 10.32 -8.77
CA GLY A 103 3.53 10.69 -8.77
C GLY A 103 2.65 9.67 -8.04
N TRP A 104 2.92 8.38 -8.21
CA TRP A 104 2.26 7.34 -7.44
C TRP A 104 2.70 7.30 -5.99
N GLN A 105 4.00 7.44 -5.71
CA GLN A 105 4.51 7.52 -4.35
C GLN A 105 3.88 8.68 -3.57
N GLU A 106 3.72 9.83 -4.21
CA GLU A 106 3.06 10.98 -3.61
C GLU A 106 1.59 10.70 -3.27
N ARG A 107 0.88 9.92 -4.09
CA ARG A 107 -0.52 9.52 -3.84
C ARG A 107 -0.69 8.46 -2.76
N ILE A 108 0.34 7.69 -2.43
CA ILE A 108 0.27 6.65 -1.40
C ILE A 108 0.95 7.03 -0.08
N SER A 109 1.76 8.09 -0.05
CA SER A 109 2.50 8.50 1.15
C SER A 109 2.72 10.01 1.30
N GLY A 110 2.41 10.82 0.28
CA GLY A 110 2.65 12.26 0.27
C GLY A 110 1.44 13.11 0.70
N ILE A 111 1.46 14.37 0.27
CA ILE A 111 0.42 15.37 0.61
C ILE A 111 -0.96 14.97 0.08
N SER A 112 -1.03 14.38 -1.13
CA SER A 112 -2.31 13.93 -1.68
C SER A 112 -2.92 12.81 -0.85
N TYR A 113 -2.09 11.91 -0.30
CA TYR A 113 -2.56 10.88 0.61
C TYR A 113 -3.04 11.48 1.93
N TYR A 114 -2.28 12.40 2.51
CA TYR A 114 -2.70 13.11 3.72
C TYR A 114 -4.07 13.78 3.54
N ARG A 115 -4.27 14.52 2.44
CA ARG A 115 -5.54 15.18 2.14
C ARG A 115 -6.71 14.19 1.99
N LEU A 116 -6.46 13.04 1.37
CA LEU A 116 -7.47 11.97 1.27
C LEU A 116 -7.86 11.46 2.65
N ILE A 117 -6.88 11.16 3.51
CA ILE A 117 -7.13 10.65 4.86
C ILE A 117 -7.82 11.71 5.73
N GLU A 118 -7.42 12.97 5.64
CA GLU A 118 -8.04 14.10 6.33
C GLU A 118 -9.51 14.28 5.91
N ASP A 119 -9.80 14.23 4.63
CA ASP A 119 -11.16 14.34 4.09
C ASP A 119 -12.04 13.15 4.51
N LEU A 120 -11.51 11.93 4.47
CA LEU A 120 -12.22 10.72 4.89
C LEU A 120 -12.50 10.72 6.40
N GLU A 121 -11.56 11.20 7.21
CA GLU A 121 -11.73 11.27 8.66
C GLU A 121 -12.71 12.38 9.06
N SER A 122 -12.59 13.57 8.46
CA SER A 122 -13.43 14.71 8.77
C SER A 122 -14.90 14.54 8.34
N HIS A 123 -15.13 13.79 7.26
CA HIS A 123 -16.48 13.49 6.75
C HIS A 123 -16.82 12.00 6.88
N PHE A 124 -16.33 11.37 7.95
CA PHE A 124 -16.42 9.90 8.07
C PHE A 124 -17.86 9.40 8.01
N ASP A 125 -18.77 10.04 8.75
CA ASP A 125 -20.16 9.59 8.82
C ASP A 125 -20.86 9.60 7.47
N GLU A 126 -20.52 10.54 6.60
CA GLU A 126 -21.08 10.66 5.26
C GLU A 126 -20.43 9.68 4.27
N LYS A 127 -19.13 9.40 4.44
CA LYS A 127 -18.33 8.67 3.47
C LYS A 127 -18.06 7.20 3.80
N LYS A 128 -18.36 6.76 5.02
CA LYS A 128 -18.00 5.42 5.53
C LYS A 128 -18.53 4.28 4.67
N GLU A 129 -19.77 4.33 4.21
CA GLU A 129 -20.38 3.25 3.40
C GLU A 129 -19.70 3.19 2.01
N ALA A 130 -19.49 4.34 1.38
CA ALA A 130 -18.80 4.41 0.11
C ALA A 130 -17.34 3.96 0.21
N LEU A 131 -16.68 4.28 1.32
CA LEU A 131 -15.31 3.82 1.61
C LEU A 131 -15.25 2.30 1.76
N ILE A 132 -16.15 1.71 2.56
CA ILE A 132 -16.22 0.26 2.76
C ILE A 132 -16.46 -0.45 1.41
N CYS A 133 -17.41 0.02 0.61
CA CYS A 133 -17.68 -0.53 -0.71
C CYS A 133 -16.45 -0.47 -1.63
N LYS A 134 -15.73 0.66 -1.63
CA LYS A 134 -14.48 0.79 -2.40
C LYS A 134 -13.39 -0.16 -1.92
N LEU A 135 -13.21 -0.33 -0.60
CA LEU A 135 -12.24 -1.26 -0.04
C LEU A 135 -12.57 -2.72 -0.40
N GLN A 136 -13.83 -3.12 -0.29
CA GLN A 136 -14.29 -4.45 -0.71
C GLN A 136 -14.04 -4.70 -2.19
N ARG A 137 -14.30 -3.69 -3.04
CA ARG A 137 -13.99 -3.77 -4.47
C ARG A 137 -12.48 -3.88 -4.73
N LEU A 138 -11.64 -3.11 -4.03
CA LEU A 138 -10.18 -3.16 -4.16
C LEU A 138 -9.62 -4.52 -3.81
N ILE A 139 -10.09 -5.17 -2.74
CA ILE A 139 -9.69 -6.52 -2.37
C ILE A 139 -9.91 -7.49 -3.52
N LYS A 140 -11.09 -7.48 -4.14
CA LYS A 140 -11.43 -8.33 -5.29
C LYS A 140 -10.60 -8.03 -6.54
N LEU A 141 -10.16 -6.79 -6.71
CA LEU A 141 -9.32 -6.38 -7.84
C LEU A 141 -7.85 -6.76 -7.65
N ILE A 142 -7.34 -6.71 -6.43
CA ILE A 142 -5.92 -6.90 -6.13
C ILE A 142 -5.60 -8.36 -5.87
N PHE A 143 -6.40 -9.04 -5.01
CA PHE A 143 -6.07 -10.38 -4.53
C PHE A 143 -6.59 -11.47 -5.47
N ARG A 144 -5.88 -11.63 -6.57
CA ARG A 144 -6.20 -12.53 -7.68
C ARG A 144 -5.02 -13.42 -8.06
N PRO A 145 -5.27 -14.66 -8.52
CA PRO A 145 -4.18 -15.57 -8.91
C PRO A 145 -3.25 -14.99 -9.98
N GLU A 146 -3.80 -14.25 -10.95
CA GLU A 146 -3.05 -13.63 -12.04
C GLU A 146 -2.18 -12.44 -11.61
N ASN A 147 -2.48 -11.84 -10.45
CA ASN A 147 -1.72 -10.73 -9.88
C ASN A 147 -0.68 -11.21 -8.87
N LEU A 148 -0.70 -12.50 -8.49
CA LEU A 148 0.16 -13.02 -7.43
C LEU A 148 1.58 -13.29 -7.94
N THR A 149 2.53 -12.64 -7.28
CA THR A 149 3.96 -12.97 -7.38
C THR A 149 4.46 -13.36 -5.99
N VAL A 150 5.16 -14.49 -5.89
CA VAL A 150 5.74 -14.96 -4.64
C VAL A 150 7.25 -15.01 -4.79
N SER A 151 7.97 -14.43 -3.85
CA SER A 151 9.42 -14.50 -3.74
C SER A 151 9.78 -15.07 -2.37
N LEU A 152 10.64 -16.06 -2.35
CA LEU A 152 11.14 -16.69 -1.12
C LEU A 152 12.66 -16.67 -1.13
N THR A 153 13.25 -16.27 -0.02
CA THR A 153 14.68 -16.41 0.24
C THR A 153 14.86 -17.37 1.41
N ALA A 154 15.38 -18.55 1.16
CA ALA A 154 15.60 -19.60 2.13
C ALA A 154 16.70 -20.55 1.64
N ASP A 155 17.13 -21.47 2.51
CA ASP A 155 17.93 -22.63 2.09
C ASP A 155 17.09 -23.67 1.31
N GLY A 156 17.73 -24.74 0.82
CA GLY A 156 17.04 -25.78 0.04
C GLY A 156 15.91 -26.46 0.80
N GLN A 157 16.03 -26.58 2.11
CA GLN A 157 14.99 -27.17 2.98
C GLN A 157 13.80 -26.19 3.15
N GLY A 158 14.09 -24.89 3.32
CA GLY A 158 13.07 -23.86 3.43
C GLY A 158 12.25 -23.67 2.15
N CYS A 159 12.80 -23.99 0.97
CA CYS A 159 12.07 -23.95 -0.29
C CYS A 159 11.12 -25.15 -0.49
N SER A 160 11.27 -26.21 0.31
CA SER A 160 10.44 -27.40 0.22
C SER A 160 8.99 -27.08 0.59
N GLY A 161 8.04 -27.54 -0.22
CA GLY A 161 6.61 -27.37 0.02
C GLY A 161 6.04 -26.00 -0.38
N LEU A 162 6.86 -25.03 -0.81
CA LEU A 162 6.39 -23.70 -1.22
C LEU A 162 5.33 -23.76 -2.31
N GLU A 163 5.55 -24.57 -3.35
CA GLU A 163 4.61 -24.69 -4.47
C GLU A 163 3.22 -25.14 -4.01
N LYS A 164 3.17 -26.07 -3.06
CA LYS A 164 1.91 -26.55 -2.47
C LYS A 164 1.16 -25.42 -1.74
N GLU A 165 1.87 -24.62 -0.95
CA GLU A 165 1.25 -23.52 -0.21
C GLU A 165 0.82 -22.39 -1.15
N VAL A 166 1.62 -22.06 -2.16
CA VAL A 166 1.25 -21.09 -3.21
C VAL A 166 0.02 -21.55 -4.00
N LYS A 167 -0.06 -22.84 -4.32
CA LYS A 167 -1.24 -23.40 -4.99
C LYS A 167 -2.49 -23.25 -4.15
N LYS A 168 -2.45 -23.61 -2.87
CA LYS A 168 -3.56 -23.43 -1.93
C LYS A 168 -3.99 -21.95 -1.84
N LEU A 169 -3.00 -21.03 -1.74
CA LEU A 169 -3.29 -19.60 -1.72
C LEU A 169 -4.01 -19.16 -3.00
N LYS A 170 -3.54 -19.59 -4.18
CA LYS A 170 -4.19 -19.26 -5.46
C LYS A 170 -5.64 -19.76 -5.56
N GLU A 171 -5.93 -20.91 -4.99
CA GLU A 171 -7.29 -21.53 -5.04
C GLU A 171 -8.33 -20.73 -4.25
N VAL A 172 -7.90 -19.94 -3.26
CA VAL A 172 -8.82 -19.13 -2.43
C VAL A 172 -8.92 -17.66 -2.86
N LEU A 173 -8.09 -17.21 -3.81
CA LEU A 173 -8.13 -15.84 -4.33
C LEU A 173 -9.31 -15.62 -5.29
N TYR A 174 -9.67 -14.36 -5.51
CA TYR A 174 -10.80 -13.97 -6.35
C TYR A 174 -10.53 -14.24 -7.85
N THR A 175 -11.50 -14.88 -8.52
CA THR A 175 -11.41 -15.26 -9.95
C THR A 175 -12.51 -14.67 -10.82
N GLU A 176 -13.41 -13.83 -10.26
CA GLU A 176 -14.50 -13.19 -11.00
C GLU A 176 -13.94 -12.40 -12.20
N SER A 177 -14.67 -12.43 -13.32
CA SER A 177 -14.27 -11.68 -14.52
C SER A 177 -14.24 -10.17 -14.24
N LEU A 178 -13.17 -9.51 -14.66
CA LEU A 178 -12.98 -8.07 -14.51
C LEU A 178 -12.70 -7.40 -15.85
N GLN A 179 -13.29 -6.24 -16.06
CA GLN A 179 -12.89 -5.36 -17.16
C GLN A 179 -11.55 -4.71 -16.82
N LYS A 180 -10.56 -4.91 -17.67
CA LYS A 180 -9.25 -4.23 -17.57
C LYS A 180 -9.41 -2.76 -17.92
N GLY A 181 -9.13 -1.89 -16.97
CA GLY A 181 -9.00 -0.45 -17.21
C GLY A 181 -7.60 -0.10 -17.69
N ASN A 182 -7.49 0.81 -18.64
CA ASN A 182 -6.21 1.41 -18.98
C ASN A 182 -6.04 2.69 -18.16
N PHE A 183 -5.07 2.67 -17.26
CA PHE A 183 -4.68 3.86 -16.53
C PHE A 183 -3.41 4.45 -17.15
N ARG A 184 -3.44 5.76 -17.44
CA ARG A 184 -2.28 6.52 -17.87
C ARG A 184 -2.00 7.62 -16.85
N TRP A 185 -0.79 7.65 -16.34
CA TRP A 185 -0.36 8.77 -15.53
C TRP A 185 -0.17 10.02 -16.39
N ILE A 186 -0.75 11.14 -15.96
CA ILE A 186 -0.60 12.44 -16.61
C ILE A 186 0.06 13.35 -15.58
N ALA A 187 1.18 13.96 -15.96
CA ALA A 187 1.83 14.98 -15.16
C ALA A 187 0.94 16.23 -15.11
N ASP A 188 0.62 16.68 -13.90
CA ASP A 188 -0.12 17.91 -13.65
C ASP A 188 0.77 18.85 -12.86
N GLN A 189 1.64 19.58 -13.59
CA GLN A 189 2.58 20.52 -12.98
C GLN A 189 1.80 21.70 -12.39
N LYS A 190 2.08 21.97 -11.11
CA LYS A 190 1.48 23.08 -10.37
C LYS A 190 2.56 23.91 -9.70
N ASN A 191 2.37 25.22 -9.72
CA ASN A 191 3.12 26.12 -8.84
C ASN A 191 2.29 26.27 -7.57
N GLU A 192 2.69 25.60 -6.51
CA GLU A 192 1.92 25.55 -5.27
C GLU A 192 2.82 25.64 -4.03
N GLY A 193 2.24 26.16 -2.95
CA GLY A 193 2.86 26.24 -1.64
C GLY A 193 1.95 25.66 -0.58
N PHE A 194 2.54 25.01 0.40
CA PHE A 194 1.83 24.44 1.54
C PHE A 194 2.18 25.21 2.82
N LYS A 195 1.18 25.72 3.53
CA LYS A 195 1.37 26.36 4.82
C LYS A 195 1.42 25.31 5.93
N THR A 196 2.42 25.41 6.79
CA THR A 196 2.55 24.62 8.01
C THR A 196 2.70 25.54 9.21
N SER A 197 2.57 25.00 10.41
CA SER A 197 2.85 25.72 11.67
C SER A 197 4.35 25.90 11.94
N GLY A 198 5.22 25.34 11.08
CA GLY A 198 6.66 25.42 11.22
C GLY A 198 7.21 26.82 10.88
N GLN A 199 8.33 27.18 11.53
CA GLN A 199 9.02 28.44 11.27
C GLN A 199 10.03 28.36 10.12
N VAL A 200 10.21 27.14 9.53
CA VAL A 200 11.17 26.87 8.46
C VAL A 200 10.44 26.69 7.14
N GLN A 201 10.99 27.26 6.08
CA GLN A 201 10.51 27.10 4.71
C GLN A 201 11.40 26.12 3.95
N TYR A 202 10.78 25.25 3.17
CA TYR A 202 11.45 24.31 2.29
C TYR A 202 11.02 24.57 0.85
N VAL A 203 11.99 24.75 -0.06
CA VAL A 203 11.77 24.92 -1.48
C VAL A 203 12.45 23.76 -2.22
N ALA A 204 11.73 23.12 -3.12
CA ALA A 204 12.25 22.04 -3.96
C ALA A 204 11.89 22.28 -5.42
N VAL A 205 12.86 21.98 -6.29
CA VAL A 205 12.71 21.98 -7.73
C VAL A 205 13.14 20.64 -8.27
N ALA A 206 12.35 20.06 -9.16
CA ALA A 206 12.65 18.79 -9.82
C ALA A 206 12.66 18.94 -11.34
N GLY A 207 13.53 18.21 -12.00
CA GLY A 207 13.61 18.12 -13.45
C GLY A 207 13.75 16.69 -13.92
N ALA A 208 13.24 16.38 -15.11
CA ALA A 208 13.45 15.08 -15.76
C ALA A 208 14.76 15.12 -16.55
N PHE A 209 15.72 14.28 -16.17
CA PHE A 209 16.91 14.03 -17.00
C PHE A 209 16.55 12.91 -17.99
N ARG A 210 16.38 13.27 -19.24
CA ARG A 210 16.27 12.31 -20.34
C ARG A 210 17.64 12.20 -21.01
N LYS A 211 18.13 10.95 -21.12
CA LYS A 211 19.21 10.63 -22.04
C LYS A 211 18.64 10.47 -23.43
#